data_37106b9a1685bc712f07cd19aebbb4f5
#
_entry.id   37106b9a1685bc712f07cd19aebbb4f5
#
_cell.length_a   1.000
_cell.length_b   1.000
_cell.length_c   1.000
_cell.angle_alpha   90.00
_cell.angle_beta   90.00
_cell.angle_gamma   90.00
#
_symmetry.space_group_name_H-M   'P 1'
#
loop_
_entity.id
_entity.type
_entity.pdbx_description
1 polymer ?
#
loop_
_entity_poly.entity_id
_entity_poly.type
_entity_poly.pdbx_seq_one_letter_code
_entity_poly.pdbx_strand_id
1 'polypeptide(L)' 'IKRIGRDRFVRNVLYAIGNSGRGDLREVAQGLCADADDTVRDAAHWAVARLAQG' A
#
# COMPACT_ATOMS: atom_id res chain seq x y z
N ILE A 1 20.59 -1.44 1.26
CA ILE A 1 20.75 -0.12 1.30
C ILE A 1 19.62 0.55 0.59
N LYS A 2 19.45 0.28 -0.60
CA LYS A 2 18.41 0.90 -1.36
C LYS A 2 17.05 0.43 -0.97
N ARG A 3 16.99 -0.63 -0.20
CA ARG A 3 15.75 -1.18 0.26
C ARG A 3 14.94 -0.22 1.13
N ILE A 4 15.65 0.51 1.99
CA ILE A 4 14.96 1.45 2.88
C ILE A 4 14.27 2.53 2.09
N GLY A 5 14.94 3.06 1.06
CA GLY A 5 14.34 4.06 0.20
C GLY A 5 13.15 3.54 -0.57
N ARG A 6 13.27 2.31 -1.09
CA ARG A 6 12.19 1.68 -1.83
C ARG A 6 10.99 1.47 -0.93
N ASP A 7 11.20 0.97 0.28
CA ASP A 7 10.10 0.66 1.19
C ASP A 7 9.36 1.92 1.60
N ARG A 8 10.11 3.00 1.85
CA ARG A 8 9.50 4.27 2.19
C ARG A 8 8.67 4.82 1.02
N PHE A 9 9.20 4.71 -0.17
CA PHE A 9 8.50 5.18 -1.36
C PHE A 9 7.20 4.39 -1.56
N VAL A 10 7.27 3.07 -1.46
CA VAL A 10 6.11 2.21 -1.64
C VAL A 10 5.05 2.50 -0.58
N ARG A 11 5.47 2.71 0.66
CA ARG A 11 4.53 3.06 1.72
C ARG A 11 3.78 4.34 1.40
N ASN A 12 4.50 5.36 0.92
CA ASN A 12 3.88 6.63 0.57
C ASN A 12 2.90 6.46 -0.60
N VAL A 13 3.26 5.61 -1.56
CA VAL A 13 2.36 5.32 -2.68
C VAL A 13 1.09 4.66 -2.17
N LEU A 14 1.23 3.74 -1.21
CA LEU A 14 0.06 3.06 -0.65
C LEU A 14 -0.85 4.00 0.10
N TYR A 15 -0.29 4.97 0.82
CA TYR A 15 -1.11 5.97 1.48
C TYR A 15 -1.88 6.81 0.46
N ALA A 16 -1.22 7.17 -0.63
CA ALA A 16 -1.89 7.92 -1.70
C ALA A 16 -3.00 7.10 -2.33
N ILE A 17 -2.75 5.81 -2.55
CA ILE A 17 -3.75 4.90 -3.11
C ILE A 17 -4.97 4.83 -2.19
N GLY A 18 -4.75 4.64 -0.89
CA GLY A 18 -5.84 4.54 0.06
C GLY A 18 -6.66 5.80 0.14
N ASN A 19 -6.01 6.96 -0.01
CA ASN A 19 -6.70 8.24 0.06
C ASN A 19 -7.35 8.65 -1.27
N SER A 20 -7.01 7.95 -2.36
CA SER A 20 -7.54 8.31 -3.67
C SER A 20 -9.01 7.94 -3.84
N GLY A 21 -9.47 6.96 -3.09
CA GLY A 21 -10.83 6.43 -3.22
C GLY A 21 -11.05 5.64 -4.50
N ARG A 22 -9.98 5.29 -5.20
CA ARG A 22 -10.09 4.57 -6.47
C ARG A 22 -10.02 3.07 -6.25
N GLY A 23 -11.17 2.42 -6.37
CA GLY A 23 -11.25 0.98 -6.15
C GLY A 23 -10.44 0.17 -7.15
N ASP A 24 -10.16 0.71 -8.35
CA ASP A 24 -9.35 0.03 -9.33
C ASP A 24 -7.90 -0.14 -8.88
N LEU A 25 -7.45 0.65 -7.91
CA LEU A 25 -6.10 0.53 -7.38
C LEU A 25 -6.01 -0.48 -6.24
N ARG A 26 -7.13 -1.04 -5.81
CA ARG A 26 -7.13 -2.00 -4.71
C ARG A 26 -6.31 -3.23 -5.02
N GLU A 27 -6.34 -3.68 -6.27
CA GLU A 27 -5.54 -4.85 -6.68
C GLU A 27 -4.05 -4.60 -6.49
N VAL A 28 -3.61 -3.38 -6.79
CA VAL A 28 -2.21 -3.01 -6.62
C VAL A 28 -1.84 -3.11 -5.14
N ALA A 29 -2.69 -2.55 -4.29
CA ALA A 29 -2.45 -2.60 -2.85
C ALA A 29 -2.49 -4.04 -2.32
N GLN A 30 -3.40 -4.85 -2.83
CA GLN A 30 -3.48 -6.25 -2.42
C GLN A 30 -2.22 -7.02 -2.76
N GLY A 31 -1.61 -6.73 -3.90
CA GLY A 31 -0.37 -7.39 -4.28
C GLY A 31 0.77 -7.06 -3.32
N LEU A 32 0.73 -5.89 -2.71
CA LEU A 32 1.77 -5.47 -1.78
C LEU A 32 1.53 -5.98 -0.36
N CYS A 33 0.37 -6.58 -0.09
CA CYS A 33 0.11 -7.19 1.23
C CYS A 33 1.04 -8.37 1.51
N ALA A 34 1.67 -8.91 0.48
CA ALA A 34 2.60 -10.02 0.63
C ALA A 34 4.06 -9.56 0.56
N ASP A 35 4.31 -8.26 0.65
CA ASP A 35 5.68 -7.76 0.57
C ASP A 35 6.51 -8.24 1.75
N ALA A 36 7.82 -8.29 1.57
CA ALA A 36 8.73 -8.77 2.59
C ALA A 36 8.86 -7.81 3.76
N ASP A 37 8.60 -6.53 3.54
CA ASP A 37 8.77 -5.50 4.56
C ASP A 37 7.48 -5.31 5.36
N ASP A 38 7.60 -5.34 6.69
CA ASP A 38 6.44 -5.22 7.57
C ASP A 38 5.71 -3.90 7.40
N THR A 39 6.47 -2.82 7.24
CA THR A 39 5.88 -1.50 7.10
C THR A 39 5.06 -1.41 5.83
N VAL A 40 5.58 -1.99 4.75
CA VAL A 40 4.87 -2.00 3.47
C VAL A 40 3.61 -2.84 3.59
N ARG A 41 3.71 -4.02 4.24
CA ARG A 41 2.53 -4.86 4.43
C ARG A 41 1.44 -4.15 5.20
N ASP A 42 1.82 -3.46 6.28
CA ASP A 42 0.85 -2.73 7.09
C ASP A 42 0.16 -1.64 6.27
N ALA A 43 0.93 -0.89 5.51
CA ALA A 43 0.38 0.17 4.68
C ALA A 43 -0.54 -0.41 3.60
N ALA A 44 -0.17 -1.56 3.05
CA ALA A 44 -0.98 -2.22 2.03
C ALA A 44 -2.32 -2.68 2.60
N HIS A 45 -2.30 -3.27 3.80
CA HIS A 45 -3.54 -3.69 4.45
C HIS A 45 -4.43 -2.49 4.74
N TRP A 46 -3.83 -1.41 5.20
CA TRP A 46 -4.57 -0.18 5.46
C TRP A 46 -5.22 0.34 4.18
N ALA A 47 -4.47 0.36 3.08
CA ALA A 47 -4.99 0.88 1.81
C ALA A 47 -6.13 0.03 1.29
N VAL A 48 -5.99 -1.31 1.38
CA VAL A 48 -7.05 -2.21 0.93
C VAL A 48 -8.31 -1.99 1.75
N ALA A 49 -8.16 -1.89 3.07
CA ALA A 49 -9.31 -1.68 3.94
C ALA A 49 -10.00 -0.36 3.64
N ARG A 50 -9.21 0.67 3.38
CA ARG A 50 -9.73 1.98 3.10
C ARG A 50 -10.51 2.01 1.81
N LEU A 51 -9.99 1.36 0.77
CA LEU A 51 -10.67 1.30 -0.53
C LEU A 51 -11.93 0.44 -0.46
N ALA A 52 -11.92 -0.55 0.41
CA ALA A 52 -13.09 -1.42 0.56
C ALA A 52 -14.26 -0.69 1.19
N GLN A 53 -13.99 0.34 1.97
CA GLN A 53 -15.04 1.13 2.61
C GLN A 53 -15.73 2.07 1.64
N GLY A 54 -15.01 2.45 0.63
CA GLY A 54 -15.44 3.45 -0.28
C GLY A 54 -16.35 2.99 -1.32
#